data_6fc8ae610feaa13f003e4ea92330daad
#
_entry.id   6fc8ae610feaa13f003e4ea92330daad
#
_cell.length_a   1.000
_cell.length_b   1.000
_cell.length_c   1.000
_cell.angle_alpha   90.00
_cell.angle_beta   90.00
_cell.angle_gamma   90.00
#
_symmetry.space_group_name_H-M   'P 1'
#
loop_
_entity.id
_entity.type
_entity.pdbx_description
1 polymer ?
#
loop_
_entity_poly.entity_id
_entity_poly.type
_entity_poly.pdbx_seq_one_letter_code
_entity_poly.pdbx_strand_id
1 'polypeptide(L)'
;MKPVGVEYRIFPEMHAGGYSREDHRMEYIVRVNALLRPDMVVLDFGAGRGKWQHDPVPLRRFLGDFRGRCAKIIGADADPAIAENPQVDERILFEIDRPIPLPDASVDLISAFSVLEHIENAPFYAAELSRILRPGGWLCAWTPNKWGYVGIGARLIPKPLHAFILRLVEPRREEEDSFPPVYHMNTRSRLRELFPPGAFEDYSYGFDGQPFYHFERPFMARFWRAVFWALPPGMQGFHMVFLRKAGVSPAVGEPWTLAANRPKETV
;
A
#
# COMPACT_ATOMS: atom_id res chain seq x y z
N MET A 1 26.65 1.69 -19.99
CA MET A 1 25.18 1.71 -19.83
C MET A 1 24.75 0.43 -19.16
N LYS A 2 24.04 0.50 -18.01
CA LYS A 2 23.39 -0.71 -17.44
C LYS A 2 22.37 -1.22 -18.47
N PRO A 3 22.26 -2.54 -18.69
CA PRO A 3 21.24 -3.06 -19.60
C PRO A 3 19.86 -2.57 -19.17
N VAL A 4 19.11 -2.04 -20.13
CA VAL A 4 17.72 -1.60 -19.92
C VAL A 4 16.91 -2.83 -19.52
N GLY A 5 16.30 -2.81 -18.33
CA GLY A 5 15.50 -3.92 -17.80
C GLY A 5 14.39 -4.33 -18.76
N VAL A 6 13.89 -5.54 -18.58
CA VAL A 6 12.81 -6.11 -19.43
C VAL A 6 11.58 -5.23 -19.38
N GLU A 7 11.29 -4.59 -18.23
CA GLU A 7 10.16 -3.70 -18.06
C GLU A 7 10.17 -2.54 -19.06
N TYR A 8 11.31 -1.91 -19.30
CA TYR A 8 11.45 -0.80 -20.25
C TYR A 8 11.22 -1.21 -21.72
N ARG A 9 11.38 -2.50 -22.04
CA ARG A 9 11.07 -3.06 -23.38
C ARG A 9 9.58 -3.33 -23.57
N ILE A 10 8.87 -3.61 -22.47
CA ILE A 10 7.44 -3.94 -22.47
C ILE A 10 6.61 -2.69 -22.27
N PHE A 11 7.11 -1.79 -21.44
CA PHE A 11 6.52 -0.52 -21.09
C PHE A 11 7.44 0.63 -21.52
N PRO A 12 7.47 0.98 -22.80
CA PRO A 12 8.37 2.01 -23.31
C PRO A 12 8.12 3.38 -22.67
N GLU A 13 6.92 3.63 -22.16
CA GLU A 13 6.58 4.84 -21.40
C GLU A 13 7.39 5.01 -20.11
N MET A 14 8.02 3.96 -19.59
CA MET A 14 8.92 4.07 -18.44
C MET A 14 10.15 4.95 -18.71
N HIS A 15 10.51 5.16 -19.99
CA HIS A 15 11.54 6.15 -20.33
C HIS A 15 11.11 7.59 -20.00
N ALA A 16 9.80 7.83 -19.86
CA ALA A 16 9.23 9.11 -19.46
C ALA A 16 8.79 9.07 -17.99
N GLY A 17 9.75 9.11 -17.05
CA GLY A 17 9.47 9.25 -15.62
C GLY A 17 9.75 8.00 -14.77
N GLY A 18 10.13 6.86 -15.36
CA GLY A 18 10.60 5.67 -14.63
C GLY A 18 9.52 4.72 -14.15
N TYR A 19 8.24 4.93 -14.47
CA TYR A 19 7.12 4.07 -14.10
C TYR A 19 6.24 3.73 -15.30
N SER A 20 5.54 2.60 -15.24
CA SER A 20 4.62 2.16 -16.29
C SER A 20 3.18 2.55 -15.96
N ARG A 21 2.30 2.48 -16.97
CA ARG A 21 0.84 2.61 -16.78
C ARG A 21 0.22 1.48 -15.95
N GLU A 22 0.95 0.38 -15.75
CA GLU A 22 0.53 -0.77 -14.92
C GLU A 22 1.26 -0.77 -13.56
N ASP A 23 1.83 0.37 -13.13
CA ASP A 23 2.55 0.49 -11.87
C ASP A 23 1.58 0.56 -10.68
N HIS A 24 1.46 -0.55 -9.93
CA HIS A 24 0.55 -0.65 -8.79
C HIS A 24 0.92 0.31 -7.63
N ARG A 25 2.21 0.67 -7.49
CA ARG A 25 2.64 1.63 -6.46
C ARG A 25 2.20 3.04 -6.83
N MET A 26 2.33 3.41 -8.12
CA MET A 26 1.81 4.68 -8.62
C MET A 26 0.30 4.75 -8.50
N GLU A 27 -0.42 3.71 -8.90
CA GLU A 27 -1.88 3.64 -8.80
C GLU A 27 -2.35 3.86 -7.36
N TYR A 28 -1.74 3.18 -6.40
CA TYR A 28 -2.06 3.35 -4.99
C TYR A 28 -1.77 4.76 -4.50
N ILE A 29 -0.53 5.23 -4.69
CA ILE A 29 -0.06 6.45 -4.06
C ILE A 29 -0.72 7.71 -4.62
N VAL A 30 -1.05 7.71 -5.92
CA VAL A 30 -1.80 8.80 -6.57
C VAL A 30 -3.20 8.93 -5.97
N ARG A 31 -3.89 7.81 -5.72
CA ARG A 31 -5.21 7.83 -5.09
C ARG A 31 -5.17 8.29 -3.65
N VAL A 32 -4.18 7.83 -2.87
CA VAL A 32 -3.99 8.33 -1.49
C VAL A 32 -3.76 9.83 -1.50
N ASN A 33 -2.87 10.32 -2.38
CA ASN A 33 -2.61 11.77 -2.50
C ASN A 33 -3.85 12.58 -2.92
N ALA A 34 -4.73 12.01 -3.75
CA ALA A 34 -5.98 12.67 -4.14
C ALA A 34 -6.98 12.80 -2.98
N LEU A 35 -6.82 12.00 -1.93
CA LEU A 35 -7.64 12.06 -0.71
C LEU A 35 -7.04 12.96 0.38
N LEU A 36 -5.74 13.24 0.32
CA LEU A 36 -5.05 14.04 1.33
C LEU A 36 -5.57 15.49 1.33
N ARG A 37 -5.68 16.04 2.54
CA ARG A 37 -5.95 17.45 2.78
C ARG A 37 -4.98 18.00 3.82
N PRO A 38 -4.69 19.32 3.78
CA PRO A 38 -3.73 19.95 4.69
C PRO A 38 -4.11 19.88 6.18
N ASP A 39 -5.38 19.67 6.49
CA ASP A 39 -5.93 19.60 7.86
C ASP A 39 -5.92 18.19 8.44
N MET A 40 -5.60 17.16 7.65
CA MET A 40 -5.69 15.77 8.06
C MET A 40 -4.57 15.31 8.98
N VAL A 41 -4.92 14.46 9.93
CA VAL A 41 -3.99 13.57 10.65
C VAL A 41 -3.98 12.23 9.92
N VAL A 42 -2.81 11.82 9.44
CA VAL A 42 -2.61 10.59 8.68
C VAL A 42 -1.88 9.57 9.54
N LEU A 43 -2.35 8.33 9.55
CA LEU A 43 -1.64 7.18 10.10
C LEU A 43 -1.02 6.37 8.96
N ASP A 44 0.30 6.24 8.95
CA ASP A 44 1.01 5.23 8.17
C ASP A 44 1.14 3.97 9.03
N PHE A 45 0.28 2.99 8.77
CA PHE A 45 0.20 1.73 9.52
C PHE A 45 1.09 0.68 8.88
N GLY A 46 2.02 0.13 9.65
CA GLY A 46 3.11 -0.71 9.15
C GLY A 46 4.17 0.13 8.42
N ALA A 47 4.52 1.28 9.00
CA ALA A 47 5.38 2.27 8.39
C ALA A 47 6.86 1.85 8.27
N GLY A 48 7.31 0.88 9.10
CA GLY A 48 8.69 0.39 9.09
C GLY A 48 9.72 1.51 9.08
N ARG A 49 10.81 1.32 8.34
CA ARG A 49 11.91 2.30 8.17
C ARG A 49 11.58 3.45 7.21
N GLY A 50 10.36 3.52 6.63
CA GLY A 50 10.00 4.50 5.61
C GLY A 50 10.30 4.00 4.20
N LYS A 51 9.44 3.15 3.69
CA LYS A 51 9.59 2.41 2.42
C LYS A 51 9.86 3.30 1.21
N TRP A 52 9.27 4.49 1.18
CA TRP A 52 9.32 5.35 0.00
C TRP A 52 10.63 6.12 -0.15
N GLN A 53 11.40 6.30 0.92
CA GLN A 53 12.65 7.07 0.86
C GLN A 53 13.68 6.53 -0.13
N HIS A 54 13.68 5.21 -0.35
CA HIS A 54 14.62 4.52 -1.25
C HIS A 54 13.98 4.09 -2.57
N ASP A 55 12.73 4.49 -2.85
CA ASP A 55 12.09 4.15 -4.13
C ASP A 55 12.91 4.71 -5.31
N PRO A 56 13.25 3.88 -6.32
CA PRO A 56 14.08 4.30 -7.45
C PRO A 56 13.41 5.35 -8.34
N VAL A 57 12.07 5.48 -8.30
CA VAL A 57 11.32 6.46 -9.09
C VAL A 57 11.13 7.74 -8.29
N PRO A 58 11.73 8.88 -8.74
CA PRO A 58 11.67 10.14 -7.98
C PRO A 58 10.24 10.61 -7.68
N LEU A 59 9.32 10.44 -8.63
CA LEU A 59 7.92 10.82 -8.42
C LEU A 59 7.25 9.97 -7.34
N ARG A 60 7.54 8.67 -7.27
CA ARG A 60 7.01 7.82 -6.20
C ARG A 60 7.58 8.19 -4.84
N ARG A 61 8.89 8.51 -4.75
CA ARG A 61 9.49 9.05 -3.50
C ARG A 61 8.78 10.32 -3.06
N PHE A 62 8.57 11.24 -3.98
CA PHE A 62 7.89 12.50 -3.70
C PHE A 62 6.45 12.28 -3.25
N LEU A 63 5.66 11.47 -3.96
CA LEU A 63 4.27 11.21 -3.62
C LEU A 63 4.12 10.33 -2.36
N GLY A 64 5.10 9.47 -2.05
CA GLY A 64 5.09 8.61 -0.87
C GLY A 64 5.44 9.30 0.43
N ASP A 65 6.09 10.44 0.36
CA ASP A 65 6.34 11.29 1.51
C ASP A 65 5.18 12.27 1.68
N PHE A 66 4.26 11.96 2.59
CA PHE A 66 3.07 12.80 2.82
C PHE A 66 3.33 14.06 3.63
N ARG A 67 4.54 14.25 4.19
CA ARG A 67 4.89 15.44 4.97
C ARG A 67 4.68 16.73 4.16
N GLY A 68 4.15 17.74 4.82
CA GLY A 68 3.80 19.02 4.21
C GLY A 68 2.53 19.01 3.33
N ARG A 69 1.84 17.85 3.19
CA ARG A 69 0.56 17.73 2.49
C ARG A 69 -0.62 17.43 3.41
N CYS A 70 -0.34 17.14 4.66
CA CYS A 70 -1.31 16.96 5.72
C CYS A 70 -0.81 17.66 6.99
N ALA A 71 -1.66 17.78 8.00
CA ALA A 71 -1.30 18.44 9.26
C ALA A 71 -0.27 17.65 10.06
N LYS A 72 -0.38 16.31 10.04
CA LYS A 72 0.50 15.41 10.80
C LYS A 72 0.52 14.01 10.20
N ILE A 73 1.70 13.37 10.22
CA ILE A 73 1.86 11.95 9.90
C ILE A 73 2.33 11.21 11.14
N ILE A 74 1.57 10.19 11.52
CA ILE A 74 1.91 9.26 12.59
C ILE A 74 2.30 7.95 11.93
N GLY A 75 3.51 7.45 12.15
CA GLY A 75 3.92 6.11 11.77
C GLY A 75 3.70 5.16 12.93
N ALA A 76 3.02 4.04 12.70
CA ALA A 76 2.87 2.98 13.69
C ALA A 76 3.33 1.64 13.14
N ASP A 77 4.17 0.94 13.89
CA ASP A 77 4.68 -0.39 13.54
C ASP A 77 4.93 -1.23 14.79
N ALA A 78 4.88 -2.55 14.63
CA ALA A 78 5.32 -3.50 15.65
C ALA A 78 6.82 -3.77 15.58
N ASP A 79 7.48 -3.39 14.49
CA ASP A 79 8.92 -3.50 14.30
C ASP A 79 9.64 -2.28 14.90
N PRO A 80 10.66 -2.49 15.77
CA PRO A 80 11.51 -1.41 16.31
C PRO A 80 12.18 -0.53 15.25
N ALA A 81 12.30 -1.01 14.02
CA ALA A 81 12.82 -0.25 12.88
C ALA A 81 12.04 1.05 12.59
N ILE A 82 10.81 1.18 13.10
CA ILE A 82 10.03 2.43 13.04
C ILE A 82 10.80 3.63 13.64
N ALA A 83 11.69 3.39 14.60
CA ALA A 83 12.50 4.45 15.21
C ALA A 83 13.38 5.20 14.18
N GLU A 84 13.76 4.52 13.09
CA GLU A 84 14.61 5.07 12.04
C GLU A 84 13.82 5.74 10.89
N ASN A 85 12.47 5.70 10.91
CA ASN A 85 11.65 6.22 9.81
C ASN A 85 11.69 7.75 9.73
N PRO A 86 12.26 8.36 8.68
CA PRO A 86 12.34 9.80 8.54
C PRO A 86 11.09 10.42 7.88
N GLN A 87 10.13 9.61 7.42
CA GLN A 87 8.97 10.06 6.63
C GLN A 87 7.73 10.32 7.49
N VAL A 88 7.85 10.26 8.81
CA VAL A 88 6.78 10.48 9.77
C VAL A 88 7.16 11.55 10.79
N ASP A 89 6.17 12.29 11.31
CA ASP A 89 6.35 13.32 12.33
C ASP A 89 6.39 12.69 13.74
N GLU A 90 5.60 11.64 13.94
CA GLU A 90 5.53 10.87 15.19
C GLU A 90 5.69 9.38 14.91
N ARG A 91 6.39 8.68 15.81
CA ARG A 91 6.66 7.24 15.70
C ARG A 91 6.03 6.53 16.88
N ILE A 92 5.26 5.48 16.59
CA ILE A 92 4.60 4.63 17.57
C ILE A 92 5.08 3.19 17.37
N LEU A 93 5.83 2.68 18.33
CA LEU A 93 6.07 1.26 18.46
C LEU A 93 4.93 0.66 19.29
N PHE A 94 4.24 -0.34 18.77
CA PHE A 94 3.18 -1.03 19.49
C PHE A 94 3.45 -2.53 19.59
N GLU A 95 2.88 -3.18 20.60
CA GLU A 95 2.95 -4.63 20.77
C GLU A 95 1.87 -5.32 19.93
N ILE A 96 2.23 -6.45 19.29
CA ILE A 96 1.29 -7.27 18.51
C ILE A 96 0.13 -7.69 19.42
N ASP A 97 -1.10 -7.64 18.88
CA ASP A 97 -2.36 -7.96 19.58
C ASP A 97 -2.64 -7.10 20.83
N ARG A 98 -2.03 -5.93 20.90
CA ARG A 98 -2.37 -4.88 21.87
C ARG A 98 -2.99 -3.67 21.17
N PRO A 99 -3.85 -2.91 21.85
CA PRO A 99 -4.41 -1.68 21.30
C PRO A 99 -3.31 -0.72 20.85
N ILE A 100 -3.48 -0.16 19.66
CA ILE A 100 -2.59 0.90 19.18
C ILE A 100 -2.76 2.11 20.10
N PRO A 101 -1.69 2.72 20.64
CA PRO A 101 -1.78 3.80 21.62
C PRO A 101 -2.19 5.14 20.97
N LEU A 102 -3.32 5.11 20.30
CA LEU A 102 -4.00 6.26 19.69
C LEU A 102 -5.42 6.37 20.22
N PRO A 103 -5.92 7.59 20.45
CA PRO A 103 -7.31 7.81 20.86
C PRO A 103 -8.31 7.36 19.80
N ASP A 104 -9.56 7.12 20.22
CA ASP A 104 -10.68 6.86 19.32
C ASP A 104 -10.89 8.06 18.39
N ALA A 105 -11.23 7.80 17.14
CA ALA A 105 -11.53 8.82 16.15
C ALA A 105 -10.45 9.94 16.08
N SER A 106 -9.18 9.57 16.11
CA SER A 106 -8.06 10.51 16.16
C SER A 106 -7.39 10.76 14.81
N VAL A 107 -7.59 9.88 13.81
CA VAL A 107 -6.99 10.01 12.48
C VAL A 107 -8.02 10.13 11.37
N ASP A 108 -7.69 10.88 10.32
CA ASP A 108 -8.57 11.14 9.18
C ASP A 108 -8.34 10.17 8.02
N LEU A 109 -7.10 9.68 7.87
CA LEU A 109 -6.72 8.73 6.85
C LEU A 109 -5.71 7.72 7.41
N ILE A 110 -5.94 6.44 7.13
CA ILE A 110 -4.99 5.35 7.39
C ILE A 110 -4.44 4.88 6.05
N SER A 111 -3.13 4.87 5.90
CA SER A 111 -2.40 4.26 4.78
C SER A 111 -1.73 2.98 5.26
N ALA A 112 -1.97 1.85 4.58
CA ALA A 112 -1.39 0.55 4.89
C ALA A 112 -0.89 -0.12 3.60
N PHE A 113 0.37 0.14 3.24
CA PHE A 113 0.95 -0.41 2.01
C PHE A 113 1.74 -1.68 2.27
N SER A 114 1.27 -2.83 1.79
CA SER A 114 1.91 -4.15 2.01
C SER A 114 1.96 -4.57 3.49
N VAL A 115 0.85 -4.43 4.19
CA VAL A 115 0.71 -4.72 5.62
C VAL A 115 -0.37 -5.77 5.88
N LEU A 116 -1.52 -5.66 5.22
CA LEU A 116 -2.69 -6.50 5.52
C LEU A 116 -2.44 -8.00 5.32
N GLU A 117 -1.49 -8.36 4.47
CA GLU A 117 -1.08 -9.75 4.23
C GLU A 117 -0.37 -10.40 5.41
N HIS A 118 0.18 -9.60 6.32
CA HIS A 118 0.95 -10.08 7.49
C HIS A 118 0.14 -10.13 8.78
N ILE A 119 -1.09 -9.61 8.77
CA ILE A 119 -1.95 -9.53 9.95
C ILE A 119 -2.56 -10.90 10.25
N GLU A 120 -2.18 -11.49 11.40
CA GLU A 120 -2.74 -12.76 11.86
C GLU A 120 -4.12 -12.58 12.51
N ASN A 121 -4.25 -11.64 13.44
CA ASN A 121 -5.48 -11.35 14.16
C ASN A 121 -6.33 -10.28 13.44
N ALA A 122 -6.85 -10.66 12.28
CA ALA A 122 -7.61 -9.77 11.42
C ALA A 122 -8.82 -9.09 12.10
N PRO A 123 -9.65 -9.80 12.94
CA PRO A 123 -10.76 -9.14 13.61
C PRO A 123 -10.31 -8.05 14.60
N PHE A 124 -9.25 -8.31 15.35
CA PHE A 124 -8.70 -7.34 16.30
C PHE A 124 -8.23 -6.07 15.58
N TYR A 125 -7.38 -6.21 14.56
CA TYR A 125 -6.86 -5.05 13.83
C TYR A 125 -7.93 -4.31 13.03
N ALA A 126 -8.93 -5.00 12.50
CA ALA A 126 -10.06 -4.33 11.85
C ALA A 126 -10.84 -3.46 12.85
N ALA A 127 -11.07 -3.96 14.07
CA ALA A 127 -11.71 -3.19 15.12
C ALA A 127 -10.85 -1.99 15.56
N GLU A 128 -9.53 -2.17 15.73
CA GLU A 128 -8.60 -1.11 16.10
C GLU A 128 -8.50 -0.02 15.03
N LEU A 129 -8.30 -0.39 13.77
CA LEU A 129 -8.27 0.57 12.66
C LEU A 129 -9.61 1.31 12.54
N SER A 130 -10.72 0.61 12.76
CA SER A 130 -12.04 1.25 12.82
C SER A 130 -12.16 2.19 14.01
N ARG A 131 -11.67 1.83 15.20
CA ARG A 131 -11.72 2.64 16.41
C ARG A 131 -10.99 3.97 16.24
N ILE A 132 -9.75 3.93 15.76
CA ILE A 132 -8.92 5.13 15.62
C ILE A 132 -9.30 6.02 14.45
N LEU A 133 -9.96 5.48 13.42
CA LEU A 133 -10.40 6.23 12.25
C LEU A 133 -11.64 7.07 12.58
N ARG A 134 -11.63 8.34 12.23
CA ARG A 134 -12.77 9.25 12.37
C ARG A 134 -13.94 8.84 11.48
N PRO A 135 -15.19 9.14 11.86
CA PRO A 135 -16.32 9.09 10.93
C PRO A 135 -16.02 9.93 9.67
N GLY A 136 -16.30 9.39 8.49
CA GLY A 136 -15.97 10.00 7.20
C GLY A 136 -14.50 9.88 6.78
N GLY A 137 -13.65 9.31 7.62
CA GLY A 137 -12.23 9.05 7.32
C GLY A 137 -12.01 7.88 6.39
N TRP A 138 -10.80 7.75 5.85
CA TRP A 138 -10.43 6.74 4.85
C TRP A 138 -9.44 5.72 5.39
N LEU A 139 -9.71 4.44 5.13
CA LEU A 139 -8.73 3.36 5.20
C LEU A 139 -8.30 3.00 3.78
N CYS A 140 -7.04 3.28 3.47
CA CYS A 140 -6.41 3.00 2.19
C CYS A 140 -5.37 1.91 2.38
N ALA A 141 -5.46 0.81 1.61
CA ALA A 141 -4.44 -0.21 1.64
C ALA A 141 -4.16 -0.79 0.25
N TRP A 142 -2.91 -1.22 0.06
CA TRP A 142 -2.53 -2.09 -1.04
C TRP A 142 -2.05 -3.41 -0.46
N THR A 143 -2.55 -4.52 -1.01
CA THR A 143 -2.20 -5.85 -0.54
C THR A 143 -2.33 -6.89 -1.65
N PRO A 144 -1.46 -7.93 -1.69
CA PRO A 144 -1.61 -9.04 -2.62
C PRO A 144 -2.94 -9.77 -2.40
N ASN A 145 -3.60 -10.14 -3.48
CA ASN A 145 -4.79 -10.97 -3.43
C ASN A 145 -4.43 -12.42 -3.12
N LYS A 146 -5.07 -13.00 -2.10
CA LYS A 146 -4.90 -14.42 -1.75
C LYS A 146 -5.15 -15.36 -2.93
N TRP A 147 -6.06 -15.02 -3.83
CA TRP A 147 -6.44 -15.78 -5.01
C TRP A 147 -5.78 -15.27 -6.30
N GLY A 148 -4.95 -14.24 -6.21
CA GLY A 148 -4.13 -13.77 -7.30
C GLY A 148 -2.95 -14.71 -7.58
N TYR A 149 -2.33 -14.57 -8.74
CA TYR A 149 -1.22 -15.44 -9.18
C TYR A 149 -0.03 -15.44 -8.21
N VAL A 150 0.26 -14.32 -7.56
CA VAL A 150 1.31 -14.21 -6.53
C VAL A 150 0.95 -15.01 -5.29
N GLY A 151 -0.29 -14.86 -4.79
CA GLY A 151 -0.78 -15.57 -3.62
C GLY A 151 -0.92 -17.08 -3.87
N ILE A 152 -1.33 -17.50 -5.06
CA ILE A 152 -1.38 -18.91 -5.46
C ILE A 152 0.04 -19.46 -5.60
N GLY A 153 0.92 -18.75 -6.31
CA GLY A 153 2.32 -19.14 -6.50
C GLY A 153 3.04 -19.33 -5.16
N ALA A 154 2.90 -18.39 -4.23
CA ALA A 154 3.49 -18.49 -2.91
C ALA A 154 3.01 -19.75 -2.13
N ARG A 155 1.75 -20.16 -2.27
CA ARG A 155 1.21 -21.35 -1.58
C ARG A 155 1.58 -22.68 -2.23
N LEU A 156 1.82 -22.70 -3.55
CA LEU A 156 2.23 -23.90 -4.27
C LEU A 156 3.72 -24.23 -4.07
N ILE A 157 4.53 -23.25 -3.67
CA ILE A 157 5.95 -23.44 -3.42
C ILE A 157 6.14 -24.07 -2.03
N PRO A 158 6.76 -25.26 -1.90
CA PRO A 158 7.10 -25.86 -0.62
C PRO A 158 7.98 -24.91 0.23
N LYS A 159 7.70 -24.82 1.54
CA LYS A 159 8.42 -23.91 2.46
C LYS A 159 9.95 -23.93 2.32
N PRO A 160 10.62 -25.09 2.17
CA PRO A 160 12.09 -25.11 2.02
C PRO A 160 12.61 -24.45 0.74
N LEU A 161 11.77 -24.35 -0.30
CA LEU A 161 12.13 -23.74 -1.58
C LEU A 161 11.77 -22.27 -1.69
N HIS A 162 11.01 -21.71 -0.72
CA HIS A 162 10.55 -20.32 -0.76
C HIS A 162 11.71 -19.33 -0.88
N ALA A 163 12.71 -19.42 -0.02
CA ALA A 163 13.86 -18.51 -0.03
C ALA A 163 14.64 -18.60 -1.35
N PHE A 164 14.83 -19.81 -1.86
CA PHE A 164 15.54 -20.02 -3.14
C PHE A 164 14.77 -19.44 -4.32
N ILE A 165 13.47 -19.70 -4.40
CA ILE A 165 12.64 -19.19 -5.50
C ILE A 165 12.47 -17.68 -5.40
N LEU A 166 12.29 -17.12 -4.20
CA LEU A 166 12.22 -15.67 -4.01
C LEU A 166 13.51 -14.98 -4.46
N ARG A 167 14.68 -15.51 -4.13
CA ARG A 167 15.96 -14.98 -4.63
C ARG A 167 16.08 -15.03 -6.16
N LEU A 168 15.52 -16.09 -6.78
CA LEU A 168 15.53 -16.23 -8.24
C LEU A 168 14.58 -15.23 -8.93
N VAL A 169 13.46 -14.92 -8.28
CA VAL A 169 12.37 -14.10 -8.83
C VAL A 169 12.54 -12.61 -8.50
N GLU A 170 13.00 -12.31 -7.30
CA GLU A 170 13.25 -10.96 -6.81
C GLU A 170 14.68 -10.81 -6.26
N PRO A 171 15.70 -10.83 -7.12
CA PRO A 171 17.11 -10.80 -6.67
C PRO A 171 17.51 -9.50 -5.96
N ARG A 172 16.64 -8.49 -5.94
CA ARG A 172 16.87 -7.19 -5.30
C ARG A 172 16.07 -6.99 -4.00
N ARG A 173 15.35 -8.02 -3.54
CA ARG A 173 14.58 -7.93 -2.29
C ARG A 173 15.53 -7.94 -1.11
N GLU A 174 15.44 -6.93 -0.25
CA GLU A 174 16.14 -6.91 1.04
C GLU A 174 15.43 -7.88 2.00
N GLU A 175 16.20 -8.81 2.58
CA GLU A 175 15.67 -9.89 3.42
C GLU A 175 15.24 -9.39 4.81
N GLU A 176 15.77 -8.26 5.27
CA GLU A 176 15.62 -7.77 6.65
C GLU A 176 14.19 -7.35 7.02
N ASP A 177 13.34 -6.98 6.06
CA ASP A 177 11.98 -6.48 6.31
C ASP A 177 10.89 -7.46 5.82
N SER A 178 11.17 -8.77 5.77
CA SER A 178 10.25 -9.74 5.18
C SER A 178 9.51 -10.57 6.23
N PHE A 179 8.34 -10.10 6.67
CA PHE A 179 7.39 -10.93 7.43
C PHE A 179 6.71 -11.96 6.51
N PRO A 180 6.47 -13.20 6.99
CA PRO A 180 5.74 -14.19 6.20
C PRO A 180 4.27 -13.78 6.02
N PRO A 181 3.71 -13.86 4.80
CA PRO A 181 2.31 -13.52 4.59
C PRO A 181 1.39 -14.64 5.11
N VAL A 182 0.34 -14.27 5.82
CA VAL A 182 -0.70 -15.18 6.36
C VAL A 182 -2.03 -15.10 5.60
N TYR A 183 -2.28 -14.00 4.87
CA TYR A 183 -3.44 -13.79 4.00
C TYR A 183 -4.80 -13.88 4.73
N HIS A 184 -4.93 -13.31 5.92
CA HIS A 184 -6.20 -13.28 6.67
C HIS A 184 -7.08 -12.07 6.35
N MET A 185 -6.54 -11.03 5.68
CA MET A 185 -7.25 -9.81 5.27
C MET A 185 -7.20 -9.53 3.75
N ASN A 186 -6.94 -10.56 2.92
CA ASN A 186 -6.56 -10.39 1.51
C ASN A 186 -7.58 -10.96 0.52
N THR A 187 -8.86 -10.92 0.86
CA THR A 187 -9.96 -11.23 -0.05
C THR A 187 -11.07 -10.19 0.11
N ARG A 188 -11.79 -9.88 -0.97
CA ARG A 188 -12.90 -8.92 -0.92
C ARG A 188 -14.02 -9.35 0.04
N SER A 189 -14.31 -10.65 0.10
CA SER A 189 -15.30 -11.19 1.04
C SER A 189 -14.88 -10.97 2.49
N ARG A 190 -13.61 -11.24 2.80
CA ARG A 190 -13.09 -11.06 4.15
C ARG A 190 -13.02 -9.58 4.56
N LEU A 191 -12.62 -8.71 3.65
CA LEU A 191 -12.63 -7.26 3.91
C LEU A 191 -14.05 -6.75 4.17
N ARG A 192 -15.07 -7.22 3.43
CA ARG A 192 -16.47 -6.86 3.67
C ARG A 192 -17.03 -7.41 4.98
N GLU A 193 -16.56 -8.54 5.45
CA GLU A 193 -16.91 -9.10 6.76
C GLU A 193 -16.30 -8.25 7.89
N LEU A 194 -15.04 -7.87 7.76
CA LEU A 194 -14.30 -7.10 8.76
C LEU A 194 -14.73 -5.62 8.79
N PHE A 195 -15.10 -5.06 7.64
CA PHE A 195 -15.57 -3.69 7.45
C PHE A 195 -16.95 -3.71 6.77
N PRO A 196 -18.01 -4.03 7.53
CA PRO A 196 -19.31 -4.34 6.95
C PRO A 196 -19.97 -3.11 6.30
N PRO A 197 -20.79 -3.34 5.24
CA PRO A 197 -21.68 -2.33 4.69
C PRO A 197 -22.55 -1.69 5.77
N GLY A 198 -22.69 -0.36 5.69
CA GLY A 198 -23.36 0.43 6.73
C GLY A 198 -22.41 1.04 7.74
N ALA A 199 -21.31 0.35 8.09
CA ALA A 199 -20.20 0.94 8.84
C ALA A 199 -19.13 1.52 7.91
N PHE A 200 -18.97 0.95 6.71
CA PHE A 200 -18.03 1.41 5.69
C PHE A 200 -18.66 1.41 4.30
N GLU A 201 -18.31 2.41 3.52
CA GLU A 201 -18.51 2.48 2.06
C GLU A 201 -17.28 1.86 1.38
N ASP A 202 -17.47 0.89 0.47
CA ASP A 202 -16.39 0.14 -0.18
C ASP A 202 -16.17 0.63 -1.62
N TYR A 203 -15.06 1.29 -1.86
CA TYR A 203 -14.58 1.75 -3.17
C TYR A 203 -13.39 0.93 -3.68
N SER A 204 -13.17 -0.23 -3.09
CA SER A 204 -12.03 -1.10 -3.40
C SER A 204 -12.19 -1.80 -4.75
N TYR A 205 -11.07 -2.06 -5.42
CA TYR A 205 -11.03 -2.77 -6.70
C TYR A 205 -9.81 -3.67 -6.79
N GLY A 206 -9.84 -4.62 -7.73
CA GLY A 206 -8.69 -5.44 -8.07
C GLY A 206 -7.78 -4.74 -9.05
N PHE A 207 -6.49 -5.06 -9.00
CA PHE A 207 -5.47 -4.53 -9.92
C PHE A 207 -4.41 -5.60 -10.19
N ASP A 208 -4.01 -5.76 -11.45
CA ASP A 208 -3.02 -6.80 -11.78
C ASP A 208 -1.58 -6.30 -11.69
N GLY A 209 -1.34 -5.06 -12.05
CA GLY A 209 -0.02 -4.46 -12.04
C GLY A 209 0.94 -5.04 -13.09
N GLN A 210 2.20 -4.68 -12.97
CA GLN A 210 3.27 -5.27 -13.78
C GLN A 210 3.49 -6.74 -13.39
N PRO A 211 3.75 -7.64 -14.35
CA PRO A 211 4.13 -9.03 -14.04
C PRO A 211 5.44 -9.10 -13.27
N PHE A 212 5.48 -9.81 -12.14
CA PHE A 212 6.70 -10.01 -11.35
C PHE A 212 7.54 -11.20 -11.83
N TYR A 213 6.89 -12.30 -12.25
CA TYR A 213 7.58 -13.56 -12.54
C TYR A 213 7.92 -13.70 -14.02
N HIS A 214 8.70 -12.75 -14.58
CA HIS A 214 9.09 -12.79 -15.98
C HIS A 214 10.54 -13.28 -16.22
N PHE A 215 11.34 -13.49 -15.15
CA PHE A 215 12.71 -14.01 -15.23
C PHE A 215 13.59 -13.26 -16.24
N GLU A 216 13.47 -11.94 -16.30
CA GLU A 216 14.16 -11.06 -17.27
C GLU A 216 13.89 -11.44 -18.75
N ARG A 217 12.78 -12.13 -19.05
CA ARG A 217 12.40 -12.57 -20.39
C ARG A 217 11.16 -11.84 -20.91
N PRO A 218 11.27 -11.04 -21.99
CA PRO A 218 10.14 -10.25 -22.50
C PRO A 218 8.92 -11.08 -22.92
N PHE A 219 9.13 -12.29 -23.43
CA PHE A 219 8.01 -13.17 -23.83
C PHE A 219 7.20 -13.64 -22.61
N MET A 220 7.86 -13.93 -21.47
CA MET A 220 7.19 -14.34 -20.23
C MET A 220 6.34 -13.21 -19.66
N ALA A 221 6.85 -11.99 -19.69
CA ALA A 221 6.08 -10.85 -19.24
C ALA A 221 4.85 -10.58 -20.14
N ARG A 222 4.99 -10.74 -21.48
CA ARG A 222 3.85 -10.67 -22.40
C ARG A 222 2.84 -11.80 -22.16
N PHE A 223 3.33 -13.01 -21.90
CA PHE A 223 2.49 -14.16 -21.56
C PHE A 223 1.67 -13.87 -20.29
N TRP A 224 2.30 -13.41 -19.21
CA TRP A 224 1.58 -13.07 -17.97
C TRP A 224 0.55 -11.95 -18.18
N ARG A 225 0.87 -10.93 -18.97
CA ARG A 225 -0.09 -9.88 -19.32
C ARG A 225 -1.32 -10.42 -20.05
N ALA A 226 -1.11 -11.36 -20.98
CA ALA A 226 -2.22 -12.03 -21.66
C ALA A 226 -3.05 -12.88 -20.68
N VAL A 227 -2.40 -13.58 -19.74
CA VAL A 227 -3.07 -14.31 -18.67
C VAL A 227 -3.90 -13.36 -17.80
N PHE A 228 -3.35 -12.23 -17.35
CA PHE A 228 -4.07 -11.24 -16.52
C PHE A 228 -5.30 -10.68 -17.24
N TRP A 229 -5.17 -10.40 -18.53
CA TRP A 229 -6.31 -9.96 -19.33
C TRP A 229 -7.44 -11.00 -19.41
N ALA A 230 -7.10 -12.29 -19.37
CA ALA A 230 -8.06 -13.39 -19.45
C ALA A 230 -8.61 -13.83 -18.07
N LEU A 231 -7.99 -13.41 -16.95
CA LEU A 231 -8.44 -13.78 -15.62
C LEU A 231 -9.74 -13.05 -15.21
N PRO A 232 -10.64 -13.75 -14.50
CA PRO A 232 -11.82 -13.10 -13.94
C PRO A 232 -11.43 -12.06 -12.88
N PRO A 233 -12.26 -11.00 -12.68
CA PRO A 233 -11.94 -9.88 -11.77
C PRO A 233 -11.60 -10.29 -10.33
N GLY A 234 -12.08 -11.44 -9.85
CA GLY A 234 -11.75 -11.95 -8.49
C GLY A 234 -10.35 -12.52 -8.34
N MET A 235 -9.64 -12.77 -9.45
CA MET A 235 -8.29 -13.36 -9.47
C MET A 235 -7.18 -12.35 -9.79
N GLN A 236 -7.50 -11.07 -9.86
CA GLN A 236 -6.51 -10.03 -10.04
C GLN A 236 -5.43 -10.09 -8.96
N GLY A 237 -4.18 -9.72 -9.31
CA GLY A 237 -3.01 -9.93 -8.46
C GLY A 237 -3.05 -9.21 -7.12
N PHE A 238 -3.68 -8.04 -7.06
CA PHE A 238 -3.71 -7.16 -5.89
C PHE A 238 -5.10 -6.62 -5.60
N HIS A 239 -5.30 -6.23 -4.35
CA HIS A 239 -6.41 -5.40 -3.92
C HIS A 239 -5.94 -3.97 -3.64
N MET A 240 -6.58 -3.03 -4.31
CA MET A 240 -6.58 -1.62 -3.98
C MET A 240 -7.76 -1.38 -3.04
N VAL A 241 -7.49 -1.27 -1.75
CA VAL A 241 -8.51 -1.14 -0.70
C VAL A 241 -8.71 0.33 -0.40
N PHE A 242 -9.94 0.80 -0.60
CA PHE A 242 -10.37 2.16 -0.28
C PHE A 242 -11.72 2.08 0.42
N LEU A 243 -11.69 2.15 1.74
CA LEU A 243 -12.87 2.07 2.59
C LEU A 243 -13.08 3.42 3.28
N ARG A 244 -14.28 3.96 3.20
CA ARG A 244 -14.66 5.18 3.90
C ARG A 244 -15.56 4.83 5.07
N LYS A 245 -15.17 5.21 6.28
CA LYS A 245 -15.98 4.98 7.47
C LYS A 245 -17.25 5.83 7.39
N ALA A 246 -18.40 5.21 7.64
CA ALA A 246 -19.68 5.90 7.64
C ALA A 246 -19.72 7.05 8.67
N GLY A 247 -20.42 8.11 8.33
CA GLY A 247 -20.54 9.32 9.16
C GLY A 247 -20.15 10.59 8.40
N VAL A 248 -20.46 11.74 9.00
CA VAL A 248 -20.14 13.03 8.40
C VAL A 248 -18.68 13.33 8.69
N SER A 249 -17.87 13.44 7.62
CA SER A 249 -16.54 14.06 7.75
C SER A 249 -16.72 15.48 8.27
N PRO A 250 -15.94 15.94 9.27
CA PRO A 250 -15.90 17.36 9.57
C PRO A 250 -15.53 18.10 8.27
N ALA A 251 -16.34 19.10 7.95
CA ALA A 251 -16.39 19.92 6.75
C ALA A 251 -15.38 19.54 5.65
N VAL A 252 -15.91 19.18 4.48
CA VAL A 252 -15.13 19.01 3.26
C VAL A 252 -14.40 20.34 3.02
N GLY A 253 -13.16 20.45 3.48
CA GLY A 253 -12.25 21.48 3.01
C GLY A 253 -12.15 21.33 1.48
N GLU A 254 -12.02 22.42 0.76
CA GLU A 254 -11.89 22.38 -0.69
C GLU A 254 -10.86 21.34 -1.11
N PRO A 255 -11.12 20.60 -2.20
CA PRO A 255 -10.17 19.64 -2.73
C PRO A 255 -8.83 20.33 -2.96
N TRP A 256 -7.74 19.58 -2.71
CA TRP A 256 -6.37 20.05 -2.87
C TRP A 256 -6.22 20.87 -4.15
N THR A 257 -5.95 22.16 -4.01
CA THR A 257 -5.63 23.03 -5.14
C THR A 257 -4.12 23.25 -5.18
N LEU A 258 -3.52 23.13 -6.37
CA LEU A 258 -2.09 23.39 -6.62
C LEU A 258 -1.61 24.74 -6.05
N ALA A 259 -2.54 25.69 -5.81
CA ALA A 259 -2.26 27.00 -5.27
C ALA A 259 -1.91 27.01 -3.76
N ALA A 260 -2.35 26.00 -2.99
CA ALA A 260 -2.11 25.94 -1.54
C ALA A 260 -0.66 25.57 -1.16
N ASN A 261 0.12 25.06 -2.11
CA ASN A 261 1.48 24.53 -1.89
C ASN A 261 2.59 25.41 -2.51
N ARG A 262 2.39 26.71 -2.67
CA ARG A 262 3.53 27.60 -2.93
C ARG A 262 4.36 27.69 -1.64
N PRO A 263 5.69 27.39 -1.68
CA PRO A 263 6.56 27.70 -0.55
C PRO A 263 6.37 29.19 -0.22
N LYS A 264 6.17 29.51 1.05
CA LYS A 264 6.24 30.90 1.49
C LYS A 264 7.63 31.39 1.13
N GLU A 265 7.72 32.26 0.15
CA GLU A 265 8.95 33.01 -0.13
C GLU A 265 9.30 33.74 1.15
N THR A 266 10.35 33.29 1.82
CA THR A 266 10.98 34.01 2.92
C THR A 266 11.65 35.23 2.31
N VAL A 267 11.07 36.39 2.52
CA VAL A 267 11.69 37.71 2.27
C VAL A 267 12.83 37.93 3.25
#